data_b16026ca8e979d37e479eef74a0f68ad
#
_entry.id   b16026ca8e979d37e479eef74a0f68ad
#
_cell.length_a   1.000
_cell.length_b   1.000
_cell.length_c   1.000
_cell.angle_alpha   90.00
_cell.angle_beta   90.00
_cell.angle_gamma   90.00
#
_symmetry.space_group_name_H-M   'P 1'
#
loop_
_entity.id
_entity.type
_entity.pdbx_description
1 polymer ?
#
loop_
_entity_poly.entity_id
_entity_poly.type
_entity_poly.pdbx_seq_one_letter_code
_entity_poly.pdbx_strand_id
1 'polypeptide(L)'
;MKDDTYGLLAWGWYALTDFTKAIPVSDTNSQFRLRKHNIQVGEADMLTTYFPRNETRGNKYFYGEIHIANQKIKLNSARDGLAPTPEAECLKCQIRDFFDGLVKLYHLANDTKKAVERYVDAYKTIQTPTSEGFDDAQKQLNEANKKLESIAKSKNATNPVAQKVLESYKRRIKDIQTSTNTQKIAHVPASEPISIPAPRVKPEIDSFEILNSHYTKDQVALIRKVCMSYQKNCPVSQNKLIRELQRKAIRELVEA
;
A
#
# COMPACT_ATOMS: atom_id res chain seq x y z
N MET A 1 4.29 -23.30 5.76
CA MET A 1 4.10 -23.97 7.06
C MET A 1 4.72 -25.35 6.95
N LYS A 2 5.79 -25.59 7.70
CA LYS A 2 6.55 -26.85 7.66
C LYS A 2 6.79 -27.31 9.09
N ASP A 3 6.74 -28.59 9.32
CA ASP A 3 6.99 -29.22 10.61
C ASP A 3 8.08 -30.31 10.46
N ASP A 4 8.91 -30.49 11.45
CA ASP A 4 10.04 -31.43 11.39
C ASP A 4 9.56 -32.89 11.38
N THR A 5 8.43 -33.18 12.01
CA THR A 5 7.84 -34.54 12.09
C THR A 5 6.94 -34.83 10.90
N TYR A 6 6.12 -33.85 10.47
CA TYR A 6 5.08 -34.04 9.47
C TYR A 6 5.44 -33.49 8.09
N GLY A 7 6.59 -32.83 7.96
CA GLY A 7 7.05 -32.23 6.71
C GLY A 7 6.25 -31.00 6.30
N LEU A 8 6.05 -30.82 4.99
CA LEU A 8 5.28 -29.68 4.46
C LEU A 8 3.79 -29.88 4.76
N LEU A 9 3.21 -29.05 5.61
CA LEU A 9 1.79 -29.07 5.98
C LEU A 9 0.96 -28.24 5.01
N ALA A 10 1.37 -27.00 4.75
CA ALA A 10 0.69 -26.06 3.89
C ALA A 10 1.66 -25.02 3.32
N TRP A 11 1.28 -24.41 2.22
CA TRP A 11 1.89 -23.21 1.66
C TRP A 11 0.80 -22.15 1.49
N GLY A 12 1.17 -20.91 1.29
CA GLY A 12 0.18 -19.88 1.10
C GLY A 12 0.81 -18.57 0.68
N TRP A 13 -0.07 -17.62 0.37
CA TRP A 13 0.29 -16.25 0.05
C TRP A 13 -0.66 -15.31 0.78
N TYR A 14 -0.23 -14.09 0.99
CA TYR A 14 -1.09 -13.02 1.48
C TYR A 14 -0.65 -11.69 0.91
N ALA A 15 -1.60 -10.78 0.80
CA ALA A 15 -1.37 -9.40 0.43
C ALA A 15 -1.71 -8.49 1.59
N LEU A 16 -0.92 -7.44 1.73
CA LEU A 16 -1.14 -6.37 2.71
C LEU A 16 -1.98 -5.28 2.07
N THR A 17 -2.94 -4.79 2.84
CA THR A 17 -3.57 -3.50 2.56
C THR A 17 -2.71 -2.37 3.16
N ASP A 18 -3.09 -1.13 2.90
CA ASP A 18 -2.51 0.04 3.57
C ASP A 18 -2.98 0.20 5.03
N PHE A 19 -3.79 -0.72 5.54
CA PHE A 19 -4.42 -0.73 6.87
C PHE A 19 -5.23 0.55 7.19
N THR A 20 -5.63 1.30 6.19
CA THR A 20 -6.42 2.52 6.40
C THR A 20 -7.88 2.22 6.66
N LYS A 21 -8.43 1.21 5.95
CA LYS A 21 -9.81 0.75 6.07
C LYS A 21 -9.88 -0.76 5.99
N ALA A 22 -10.86 -1.35 6.68
CA ALA A 22 -11.19 -2.75 6.49
C ALA A 22 -11.68 -2.98 5.05
N ILE A 23 -11.34 -4.14 4.50
CA ILE A 23 -11.81 -4.57 3.18
C ILE A 23 -13.33 -4.75 3.28
N PRO A 24 -14.12 -4.20 2.33
CA PRO A 24 -15.57 -4.36 2.35
C PRO A 24 -15.99 -5.84 2.31
N VAL A 25 -17.06 -6.19 3.02
CA VAL A 25 -17.60 -7.57 3.03
C VAL A 25 -18.10 -8.00 1.64
N SER A 26 -18.48 -7.02 0.80
CA SER A 26 -18.85 -7.26 -0.60
C SER A 26 -17.69 -7.71 -1.49
N ASP A 27 -16.44 -7.53 -1.04
CA ASP A 27 -15.29 -8.05 -1.76
C ASP A 27 -15.15 -9.55 -1.49
N THR A 28 -15.55 -10.34 -2.47
CA THR A 28 -15.53 -11.80 -2.40
C THR A 28 -14.14 -12.39 -2.23
N ASN A 29 -13.07 -11.64 -2.47
CA ASN A 29 -11.68 -12.08 -2.29
C ASN A 29 -11.10 -11.69 -0.94
N SER A 30 -11.83 -10.92 -0.13
CA SER A 30 -11.39 -10.52 1.21
C SER A 30 -11.19 -11.72 2.14
N GLN A 31 -10.36 -11.51 3.16
CA GLN A 31 -10.05 -12.48 4.21
C GLN A 31 -9.12 -13.62 3.76
N PHE A 32 -8.65 -14.40 4.72
CA PHE A 32 -7.89 -15.61 4.44
C PHE A 32 -8.81 -16.79 4.17
N ARG A 33 -8.45 -17.59 3.17
CA ARG A 33 -9.18 -18.81 2.79
C ARG A 33 -8.29 -20.03 2.93
N LEU A 34 -8.88 -21.08 3.47
CA LEU A 34 -8.23 -22.39 3.50
C LEU A 34 -8.63 -23.16 2.24
N ARG A 35 -7.65 -23.77 1.55
CA ARG A 35 -7.89 -24.54 0.33
C ARG A 35 -7.22 -25.91 0.42
N LYS A 36 -7.87 -26.89 -0.17
CA LYS A 36 -7.28 -28.19 -0.46
C LYS A 36 -7.62 -28.59 -1.88
N HIS A 37 -6.61 -28.94 -2.69
CA HIS A 37 -6.78 -29.25 -4.13
C HIS A 37 -7.58 -28.16 -4.88
N ASN A 38 -7.28 -26.88 -4.60
CA ASN A 38 -7.99 -25.72 -5.14
C ASN A 38 -9.46 -25.55 -4.70
N ILE A 39 -10.00 -26.45 -3.89
CA ILE A 39 -11.34 -26.35 -3.32
C ILE A 39 -11.25 -25.59 -2.01
N GLN A 40 -12.11 -24.60 -1.81
CA GLN A 40 -12.23 -23.89 -0.54
C GLN A 40 -12.79 -24.83 0.54
N VAL A 41 -12.21 -24.76 1.73
CA VAL A 41 -12.62 -25.51 2.92
C VAL A 41 -13.39 -24.57 3.81
N GLY A 42 -14.67 -24.88 4.06
CA GLY A 42 -15.55 -24.06 4.87
C GLY A 42 -15.91 -22.72 4.24
N GLU A 43 -16.54 -21.87 5.02
CA GLU A 43 -16.94 -20.52 4.62
C GLU A 43 -15.74 -19.54 4.59
N ALA A 44 -15.94 -18.37 4.00
CA ALA A 44 -14.90 -17.37 3.83
C ALA A 44 -14.33 -16.86 5.18
N ASP A 45 -15.12 -16.88 6.23
CA ASP A 45 -14.75 -16.44 7.57
C ASP A 45 -14.23 -17.56 8.49
N MET A 46 -14.16 -18.81 7.99
CA MET A 46 -13.73 -19.98 8.78
C MET A 46 -12.42 -19.72 9.53
N LEU A 47 -11.44 -19.10 8.88
CA LEU A 47 -10.14 -18.83 9.49
C LEU A 47 -10.16 -17.66 10.50
N THR A 48 -11.25 -16.92 10.61
CA THR A 48 -11.40 -15.84 11.59
C THR A 48 -11.27 -16.35 13.03
N THR A 49 -11.71 -17.58 13.30
CA THR A 49 -11.62 -18.21 14.62
C THR A 49 -10.18 -18.52 15.06
N TYR A 50 -9.23 -18.52 14.14
CA TYR A 50 -7.82 -18.75 14.42
C TYR A 50 -7.08 -17.46 14.80
N PHE A 51 -7.67 -16.29 14.56
CA PHE A 51 -7.16 -15.04 15.09
C PHE A 51 -7.31 -14.97 16.62
N PRO A 52 -6.44 -14.27 17.33
CA PRO A 52 -6.61 -14.04 18.78
C PRO A 52 -8.00 -13.49 19.09
N ARG A 53 -8.59 -13.90 20.22
CA ARG A 53 -10.01 -13.63 20.56
C ARG A 53 -10.44 -12.17 20.41
N ASN A 54 -9.56 -11.24 20.76
CA ASN A 54 -9.87 -9.81 20.69
C ASN A 54 -9.59 -9.18 19.32
N GLU A 55 -9.04 -9.95 18.37
CA GLU A 55 -8.54 -9.47 17.10
C GLU A 55 -9.16 -10.18 15.88
N THR A 56 -10.30 -10.82 16.07
CA THR A 56 -11.02 -11.54 15.00
C THR A 56 -11.30 -10.67 13.78
N ARG A 57 -11.55 -9.37 13.98
CA ARG A 57 -11.69 -8.38 12.90
C ARG A 57 -10.42 -8.16 12.08
N GLY A 58 -9.25 -8.60 12.57
CA GLY A 58 -7.97 -8.50 11.87
C GLY A 58 -8.02 -9.20 10.52
N ASN A 59 -8.78 -10.29 10.37
CA ASN A 59 -8.94 -11.00 9.11
C ASN A 59 -9.47 -10.10 7.97
N LYS A 60 -10.22 -9.04 8.29
CA LYS A 60 -10.77 -8.09 7.31
C LYS A 60 -9.75 -7.12 6.70
N TYR A 61 -8.49 -7.19 7.08
CA TYR A 61 -7.41 -6.34 6.57
C TYR A 61 -6.45 -7.07 5.62
N PHE A 62 -6.71 -8.35 5.35
CA PHE A 62 -5.83 -9.17 4.54
C PHE A 62 -6.59 -9.86 3.41
N TYR A 63 -5.87 -10.06 2.31
CA TYR A 63 -6.18 -11.04 1.29
C TYR A 63 -5.19 -12.18 1.41
N GLY A 64 -5.65 -13.42 1.34
CA GLY A 64 -4.70 -14.51 1.38
C GLY A 64 -5.34 -15.89 1.21
N GLU A 65 -4.50 -16.83 0.90
CA GLU A 65 -4.89 -18.23 0.79
C GLU A 65 -3.85 -19.12 1.46
N ILE A 66 -4.33 -20.14 2.17
CA ILE A 66 -3.52 -21.20 2.76
C ILE A 66 -3.91 -22.49 2.08
N HIS A 67 -2.98 -23.08 1.34
CA HIS A 67 -3.17 -24.31 0.58
C HIS A 67 -2.58 -25.51 1.34
N ILE A 68 -3.42 -26.46 1.72
CA ILE A 68 -3.02 -27.69 2.37
C ILE A 68 -2.24 -28.55 1.38
N ALA A 69 -0.97 -28.81 1.68
CA ALA A 69 -0.08 -29.64 0.87
C ALA A 69 0.01 -31.08 1.36
N ASN A 70 -0.13 -31.29 2.69
CA ASN A 70 0.00 -32.62 3.27
C ASN A 70 -1.21 -33.50 2.95
N GLN A 71 -0.95 -34.67 2.37
CA GLN A 71 -1.97 -35.64 1.95
C GLN A 71 -2.73 -36.27 3.13
N LYS A 72 -2.09 -36.37 4.31
CA LYS A 72 -2.69 -36.95 5.50
C LYS A 72 -3.73 -36.03 6.16
N ILE A 73 -3.68 -34.71 5.89
CA ILE A 73 -4.69 -33.80 6.37
C ILE A 73 -5.93 -33.96 5.50
N LYS A 74 -6.95 -34.58 6.02
CA LYS A 74 -8.23 -34.82 5.33
C LYS A 74 -9.28 -33.80 5.75
N LEU A 75 -10.24 -33.56 4.88
CA LEU A 75 -11.45 -32.78 5.23
C LEU A 75 -12.37 -33.66 6.06
N ASN A 76 -13.18 -33.04 6.90
CA ASN A 76 -14.30 -33.71 7.56
C ASN A 76 -15.41 -34.06 6.55
N SER A 77 -16.40 -34.81 6.95
CA SER A 77 -17.49 -35.29 6.08
C SER A 77 -18.32 -34.13 5.49
N ALA A 78 -18.49 -33.03 6.24
CA ALA A 78 -19.21 -31.86 5.79
C ALA A 78 -18.38 -30.94 4.89
N ARG A 79 -17.06 -31.16 4.78
CA ARG A 79 -16.08 -30.33 4.04
C ARG A 79 -15.99 -28.89 4.51
N ASP A 80 -16.53 -28.58 5.68
CA ASP A 80 -16.48 -27.28 6.33
C ASP A 80 -15.29 -27.13 7.30
N GLY A 81 -14.48 -28.18 7.46
CA GLY A 81 -13.33 -28.20 8.34
C GLY A 81 -12.36 -29.35 8.06
N LEU A 82 -11.37 -29.49 8.92
CA LEU A 82 -10.38 -30.55 8.87
C LEU A 82 -10.76 -31.71 9.80
N ALA A 83 -10.59 -32.93 9.32
CA ALA A 83 -10.71 -34.11 10.17
C ALA A 83 -9.63 -34.05 11.27
N PRO A 84 -9.94 -34.55 12.49
CA PRO A 84 -9.01 -34.51 13.61
C PRO A 84 -7.89 -35.53 13.42
N THR A 85 -6.75 -35.05 12.88
CA THR A 85 -5.51 -35.82 12.76
C THR A 85 -4.34 -35.04 13.38
N PRO A 86 -3.27 -35.69 13.83
CA PRO A 86 -2.12 -35.00 14.42
C PRO A 86 -1.55 -33.92 13.48
N GLU A 87 -1.47 -34.20 12.18
CA GLU A 87 -1.02 -33.25 11.16
C GLU A 87 -1.96 -32.05 11.02
N ALA A 88 -3.27 -32.27 11.13
CA ALA A 88 -4.26 -31.20 11.09
C ALA A 88 -4.18 -30.29 12.32
N GLU A 89 -3.99 -30.88 13.50
CA GLU A 89 -3.82 -30.08 14.74
C GLU A 89 -2.52 -29.28 14.71
N CYS A 90 -1.43 -29.88 14.23
CA CYS A 90 -0.17 -29.14 14.01
C CYS A 90 -0.36 -27.97 13.03
N LEU A 91 -1.06 -28.17 11.91
CA LEU A 91 -1.38 -27.09 10.97
C LEU A 91 -2.22 -26.00 11.64
N LYS A 92 -3.23 -26.35 12.41
CA LYS A 92 -4.06 -25.38 13.15
C LYS A 92 -3.23 -24.51 14.11
N CYS A 93 -2.27 -25.12 14.83
CA CYS A 93 -1.36 -24.39 15.70
C CYS A 93 -0.50 -23.39 14.89
N GLN A 94 0.11 -23.85 13.79
CA GLN A 94 0.93 -22.98 12.93
C GLN A 94 0.12 -21.85 12.28
N ILE A 95 -1.15 -22.06 11.95
CA ILE A 95 -2.05 -21.01 11.47
C ILE A 95 -2.29 -19.96 12.57
N ARG A 96 -2.52 -20.39 13.82
CA ARG A 96 -2.68 -19.44 14.95
C ARG A 96 -1.43 -18.60 15.17
N ASP A 97 -0.25 -19.23 15.17
CA ASP A 97 1.02 -18.53 15.34
C ASP A 97 1.27 -17.53 14.20
N PHE A 98 0.93 -17.93 12.97
CA PHE A 98 1.02 -17.05 11.81
C PHE A 98 0.09 -15.83 11.94
N PHE A 99 -1.17 -16.04 12.35
CA PHE A 99 -2.13 -14.95 12.55
C PHE A 99 -1.77 -14.05 13.73
N ASP A 100 -1.19 -14.60 14.80
CA ASP A 100 -0.64 -13.78 15.89
C ASP A 100 0.47 -12.84 15.39
N GLY A 101 1.31 -13.33 14.48
CA GLY A 101 2.30 -12.51 13.78
C GLY A 101 1.68 -11.41 12.93
N LEU A 102 0.60 -11.70 12.21
CA LEU A 102 -0.12 -10.71 11.41
C LEU A 102 -0.81 -9.64 12.25
N VAL A 103 -1.37 -10.01 13.41
CA VAL A 103 -1.96 -9.06 14.35
C VAL A 103 -0.90 -8.09 14.87
N LYS A 104 0.29 -8.57 15.23
CA LYS A 104 1.42 -7.71 15.63
C LYS A 104 1.82 -6.74 14.53
N LEU A 105 1.81 -7.20 13.26
CA LEU A 105 2.09 -6.35 12.09
C LEU A 105 1.00 -5.29 11.92
N TYR A 106 -0.27 -5.66 12.03
CA TYR A 106 -1.41 -4.75 11.95
C TYR A 106 -1.33 -3.66 13.02
N HIS A 107 -1.05 -4.02 14.27
CA HIS A 107 -0.90 -3.04 15.36
C HIS A 107 0.27 -2.09 15.10
N LEU A 108 1.43 -2.62 14.66
CA LEU A 108 2.58 -1.80 14.31
C LEU A 108 2.23 -0.80 13.20
N ALA A 109 1.54 -1.23 12.15
CA ALA A 109 1.13 -0.36 11.05
C ALA A 109 0.15 0.73 11.53
N ASN A 110 -0.83 0.38 12.36
CA ASN A 110 -1.80 1.31 12.91
C ASN A 110 -1.16 2.35 13.85
N ASP A 111 -0.25 1.91 14.73
CA ASP A 111 0.48 2.80 15.62
C ASP A 111 1.39 3.76 14.85
N THR A 112 2.06 3.24 13.80
CA THR A 112 2.88 4.06 12.91
C THR A 112 2.03 5.10 12.19
N LYS A 113 0.87 4.70 11.66
CA LYS A 113 -0.07 5.60 10.99
C LYS A 113 -0.49 6.74 11.91
N LYS A 114 -0.94 6.43 13.13
CA LYS A 114 -1.36 7.44 14.12
C LYS A 114 -0.22 8.39 14.49
N ALA A 115 1.00 7.88 14.64
CA ALA A 115 2.17 8.72 14.93
C ALA A 115 2.50 9.65 13.75
N VAL A 116 2.41 9.16 12.51
CA VAL A 116 2.62 9.97 11.30
C VAL A 116 1.53 11.03 11.13
N GLU A 117 0.27 10.70 11.37
CA GLU A 117 -0.83 11.67 11.32
C GLU A 117 -0.59 12.80 12.31
N ARG A 118 -0.27 12.50 13.57
CA ARG A 118 0.09 13.51 14.59
C ARG A 118 1.29 14.36 14.17
N TYR A 119 2.32 13.72 13.60
CA TYR A 119 3.48 14.44 13.08
C TYR A 119 3.10 15.44 11.99
N VAL A 120 2.29 15.00 11.03
CA VAL A 120 1.84 15.82 9.90
C VAL A 120 1.01 17.00 10.36
N ASP A 121 0.08 16.79 11.29
CA ASP A 121 -0.79 17.83 11.80
C ASP A 121 0.00 18.85 12.61
N ALA A 122 0.88 18.42 13.51
CA ALA A 122 1.78 19.30 14.26
C ALA A 122 2.71 20.08 13.32
N TYR A 123 3.28 19.42 12.31
CA TYR A 123 4.16 20.05 11.33
C TYR A 123 3.44 21.15 10.53
N LYS A 124 2.20 20.92 10.11
CA LYS A 124 1.37 21.92 9.43
C LYS A 124 1.09 23.12 10.33
N THR A 125 0.75 22.89 11.60
CA THR A 125 0.48 23.97 12.57
C THR A 125 1.71 24.85 12.79
N ILE A 126 2.90 24.27 12.89
CA ILE A 126 4.16 25.02 13.02
C ILE A 126 4.45 25.88 11.77
N GLN A 127 3.96 25.48 10.60
CA GLN A 127 4.18 26.22 9.36
C GLN A 127 3.20 27.39 9.16
N THR A 128 2.08 27.42 9.89
CA THR A 128 1.13 28.55 9.87
C THR A 128 1.60 29.65 10.79
N PRO A 129 1.62 30.93 10.36
CA PRO A 129 2.22 32.04 11.12
C PRO A 129 1.37 32.54 12.33
N THR A 130 0.34 31.82 12.73
CA THR A 130 -0.43 32.15 13.94
C THR A 130 0.30 31.65 15.18
N SER A 131 0.63 32.57 16.10
CA SER A 131 1.39 32.28 17.33
C SER A 131 0.65 31.43 18.37
N GLU A 132 -0.65 31.30 18.27
CA GLU A 132 -1.43 30.44 19.16
C GLU A 132 -1.24 28.96 18.78
N GLY A 133 -0.74 28.15 19.74
CA GLY A 133 -0.57 26.71 19.58
C GLY A 133 0.81 26.24 19.06
N PHE A 134 1.76 27.16 18.82
CA PHE A 134 3.10 26.78 18.34
C PHE A 134 3.85 25.86 19.32
N ASP A 135 3.85 26.19 20.61
CA ASP A 135 4.55 25.40 21.63
C ASP A 135 3.93 24.01 21.80
N ASP A 136 2.60 23.92 21.75
CA ASP A 136 1.88 22.64 21.79
C ASP A 136 2.15 21.80 20.54
N ALA A 137 2.16 22.42 19.37
CA ALA A 137 2.49 21.74 18.12
C ALA A 137 3.95 21.24 18.11
N GLN A 138 4.90 22.04 18.63
CA GLN A 138 6.29 21.64 18.77
C GLN A 138 6.45 20.44 19.72
N LYS A 139 5.70 20.42 20.84
CA LYS A 139 5.66 19.32 21.78
C LYS A 139 5.09 18.04 21.12
N GLN A 140 3.97 18.16 20.42
CA GLN A 140 3.34 17.04 19.71
C GLN A 140 4.25 16.48 18.61
N LEU A 141 4.99 17.32 17.88
CA LEU A 141 5.96 16.90 16.88
C LEU A 141 7.08 16.07 17.51
N ASN A 142 7.61 16.52 18.65
CA ASN A 142 8.66 15.79 19.38
C ASN A 142 8.16 14.46 19.93
N GLU A 143 6.94 14.41 20.46
CA GLU A 143 6.31 13.19 20.96
C GLU A 143 6.06 12.20 19.81
N ALA A 144 5.57 12.67 18.66
CA ALA A 144 5.37 11.83 17.48
C ALA A 144 6.70 11.25 16.96
N ASN A 145 7.76 12.03 16.92
CA ASN A 145 9.11 11.57 16.55
C ASN A 145 9.61 10.48 17.51
N LYS A 146 9.54 10.71 18.82
CA LYS A 146 9.93 9.72 19.84
C LYS A 146 9.14 8.42 19.68
N LYS A 147 7.84 8.52 19.39
CA LYS A 147 6.99 7.35 19.17
C LYS A 147 7.41 6.58 17.91
N LEU A 148 7.68 7.27 16.79
CA LEU A 148 8.16 6.64 15.55
C LEU A 148 9.51 5.95 15.75
N GLU A 149 10.44 6.55 16.49
CA GLU A 149 11.71 5.91 16.83
C GLU A 149 11.51 4.66 17.69
N SER A 150 10.63 4.73 18.69
CA SER A 150 10.35 3.56 19.56
C SER A 150 9.74 2.40 18.77
N ILE A 151 8.83 2.69 17.83
CA ILE A 151 8.24 1.69 16.93
C ILE A 151 9.33 1.06 16.05
N ALA A 152 10.22 1.88 15.47
CA ALA A 152 11.30 1.40 14.60
C ALA A 152 12.31 0.50 15.35
N LYS A 153 12.49 0.70 16.65
CA LYS A 153 13.36 -0.12 17.51
C LYS A 153 12.66 -1.35 18.10
N SER A 154 11.36 -1.52 17.89
CA SER A 154 10.60 -2.64 18.46
C SER A 154 10.98 -3.97 17.80
N LYS A 155 10.85 -5.08 18.54
CA LYS A 155 11.06 -6.42 17.97
C LYS A 155 10.18 -6.71 16.76
N ASN A 156 8.98 -6.16 16.73
CA ASN A 156 8.05 -6.35 15.61
C ASN A 156 8.52 -5.65 14.33
N ALA A 157 9.37 -4.62 14.43
CA ALA A 157 9.94 -3.91 13.30
C ALA A 157 11.06 -4.68 12.57
N THR A 158 11.59 -5.76 13.15
CA THR A 158 12.61 -6.59 12.49
C THR A 158 12.05 -7.46 11.36
N ASN A 159 10.74 -7.67 11.32
CA ASN A 159 10.09 -8.39 10.24
C ASN A 159 10.25 -7.60 8.90
N PRO A 160 10.69 -8.26 7.80
CA PRO A 160 10.89 -7.58 6.51
C PRO A 160 9.63 -6.86 5.98
N VAL A 161 8.46 -7.39 6.29
CA VAL A 161 7.18 -6.77 5.92
C VAL A 161 6.92 -5.51 6.73
N ALA A 162 7.18 -5.56 8.05
CA ALA A 162 7.09 -4.40 8.92
C ALA A 162 8.05 -3.28 8.49
N GLN A 163 9.26 -3.62 8.06
CA GLN A 163 10.22 -2.66 7.51
C GLN A 163 9.69 -1.94 6.28
N LYS A 164 9.07 -2.65 5.33
CA LYS A 164 8.43 -2.04 4.15
C LYS A 164 7.32 -1.07 4.54
N VAL A 165 6.50 -1.43 5.53
CA VAL A 165 5.46 -0.54 6.07
C VAL A 165 6.08 0.72 6.66
N LEU A 166 7.10 0.59 7.52
CA LEU A 166 7.80 1.72 8.12
C LEU A 166 8.48 2.62 7.07
N GLU A 167 9.08 2.05 6.04
CA GLU A 167 9.68 2.80 4.94
C GLU A 167 8.65 3.61 4.15
N SER A 168 7.47 3.06 3.90
CA SER A 168 6.40 3.79 3.21
C SER A 168 5.96 5.03 3.99
N TYR A 169 5.86 4.93 5.31
CA TYR A 169 5.54 6.06 6.17
C TYR A 169 6.68 7.09 6.27
N LYS A 170 7.94 6.66 6.32
CA LYS A 170 9.10 7.55 6.26
C LYS A 170 9.13 8.37 4.97
N ARG A 171 8.83 7.75 3.82
CA ARG A 171 8.71 8.46 2.53
C ARG A 171 7.61 9.52 2.60
N ARG A 172 6.46 9.20 3.14
CA ARG A 172 5.34 10.16 3.30
C ARG A 172 5.74 11.38 4.13
N ILE A 173 6.46 11.20 5.23
CA ILE A 173 6.98 12.31 6.05
C ILE A 173 7.94 13.17 5.22
N LYS A 174 8.88 12.55 4.51
CA LYS A 174 9.84 13.24 3.67
C LYS A 174 9.17 14.05 2.55
N ASP A 175 8.16 13.48 1.89
CA ASP A 175 7.41 14.15 0.83
C ASP A 175 6.71 15.41 1.36
N ILE A 176 6.13 15.35 2.57
CA ILE A 176 5.49 16.50 3.20
C ILE A 176 6.51 17.58 3.55
N GLN A 177 7.65 17.22 4.12
CA GLN A 177 8.73 18.16 4.43
C GLN A 177 9.25 18.86 3.17
N THR A 178 9.42 18.11 2.08
CA THR A 178 9.90 18.64 0.80
C THR A 178 8.86 19.57 0.16
N SER A 179 7.60 19.18 0.14
CA SER A 179 6.50 20.00 -0.42
C SER A 179 6.35 21.34 0.32
N THR A 180 6.50 21.33 1.63
CA THR A 180 6.38 22.56 2.44
C THR A 180 7.59 23.49 2.25
N ASN A 181 8.79 22.94 2.10
CA ASN A 181 9.97 23.74 1.80
C ASN A 181 9.89 24.42 0.42
N THR A 182 9.30 23.76 -0.56
CA THR A 182 9.06 24.34 -1.90
C THR A 182 8.06 25.50 -1.83
N GLN A 183 7.03 25.43 -0.98
CA GLN A 183 6.08 26.54 -0.77
C GLN A 183 6.71 27.73 -0.05
N LYS A 184 7.66 27.52 0.89
CA LYS A 184 8.37 28.60 1.56
C LYS A 184 9.27 29.41 0.64
N ILE A 185 9.87 28.76 -0.36
CA ILE A 185 10.70 29.44 -1.39
C ILE A 185 9.86 30.33 -2.29
N ALA A 186 8.56 30.03 -2.44
CA ALA A 186 7.60 30.86 -3.22
C ALA A 186 7.11 32.10 -2.47
N HIS A 187 7.36 32.26 -1.18
CA HIS A 187 6.91 33.40 -0.34
C HIS A 187 8.07 34.33 0.08
N VAL A 188 9.07 34.53 -0.74
CA VAL A 188 9.96 35.67 -0.59
C VAL A 188 9.22 36.91 -1.11
N PRO A 189 8.97 37.97 -0.29
CA PRO A 189 8.35 39.19 -0.79
C PRO A 189 9.20 39.75 -1.91
N ALA A 190 8.56 40.02 -3.03
CA ALA A 190 9.20 40.59 -4.21
C ALA A 190 9.88 41.92 -3.85
N SER A 191 11.17 41.91 -3.63
CA SER A 191 11.99 43.08 -3.82
C SER A 191 12.03 43.37 -5.32
N GLU A 192 11.90 44.64 -5.68
CA GLU A 192 11.73 45.26 -6.99
C GLU A 192 12.27 44.48 -8.21
N PRO A 193 11.58 44.58 -9.35
CA PRO A 193 11.87 43.76 -10.52
C PRO A 193 13.22 44.11 -11.13
N ILE A 194 14.24 43.32 -10.83
CA ILE A 194 15.41 43.21 -11.69
C ILE A 194 14.91 42.53 -12.97
N SER A 195 14.87 43.30 -14.06
CA SER A 195 14.52 42.82 -15.38
C SER A 195 15.56 41.79 -15.85
N ILE A 196 15.36 40.52 -15.47
CA ILE A 196 16.06 39.39 -16.05
C ILE A 196 15.20 38.93 -17.23
N PRO A 197 15.75 38.85 -18.47
CA PRO A 197 15.00 38.34 -19.61
C PRO A 197 14.52 36.93 -19.27
N ALA A 198 13.22 36.70 -19.39
CA ALA A 198 12.56 35.43 -19.13
C ALA A 198 13.31 34.30 -19.84
N PRO A 199 13.67 33.20 -19.13
CA PRO A 199 14.17 32.02 -19.82
C PRO A 199 13.09 31.60 -20.81
N ARG A 200 13.46 31.49 -22.08
CA ARG A 200 12.60 30.96 -23.13
C ARG A 200 12.20 29.54 -22.67
N VAL A 201 11.04 29.41 -22.08
CA VAL A 201 10.36 28.11 -21.88
C VAL A 201 10.19 27.60 -23.30
N LYS A 202 10.95 26.57 -23.66
CA LYS A 202 10.67 25.83 -24.90
C LYS A 202 9.23 25.34 -24.77
N PRO A 203 8.33 25.68 -25.70
CA PRO A 203 6.97 25.15 -25.65
C PRO A 203 7.08 23.63 -25.56
N GLU A 204 6.38 23.04 -24.58
CA GLU A 204 6.27 21.59 -24.45
C GLU A 204 5.59 21.13 -25.76
N ILE A 205 6.38 20.62 -26.71
CA ILE A 205 5.89 20.14 -28.00
C ILE A 205 4.88 19.05 -27.66
N ASP A 206 3.63 19.26 -28.03
CA ASP A 206 2.58 18.25 -27.87
C ASP A 206 3.10 16.96 -28.54
N SER A 207 3.28 15.91 -27.76
CA SER A 207 3.86 14.65 -28.25
C SER A 207 3.10 14.10 -29.47
N PHE A 208 1.87 14.53 -29.68
CA PHE A 208 1.04 14.18 -30.84
C PHE A 208 1.37 15.00 -32.11
N GLU A 209 2.04 16.15 -32.00
CA GLU A 209 2.45 16.92 -33.17
C GLU A 209 3.51 16.18 -33.99
N ILE A 210 4.34 15.38 -33.34
CA ILE A 210 5.36 14.55 -33.99
C ILE A 210 4.69 13.54 -34.96
N LEU A 211 3.51 13.05 -34.62
CA LEU A 211 2.77 12.09 -35.46
C LEU A 211 2.24 12.71 -36.76
N ASN A 212 2.07 14.03 -36.81
CA ASN A 212 1.52 14.69 -38.01
C ASN A 212 2.45 14.58 -39.24
N SER A 213 3.73 14.26 -39.04
CA SER A 213 4.70 14.04 -40.13
C SER A 213 4.64 12.62 -40.72
N HIS A 214 4.06 11.65 -39.98
CA HIS A 214 4.05 10.23 -40.33
C HIS A 214 2.64 9.69 -40.59
N TYR A 215 1.60 10.33 -40.06
CA TYR A 215 0.23 9.85 -40.07
C TYR A 215 -0.74 10.93 -40.54
N THR A 216 -1.87 10.52 -41.14
CA THR A 216 -2.92 11.45 -41.53
C THR A 216 -3.60 12.09 -40.34
N LYS A 217 -4.21 13.28 -40.53
CA LYS A 217 -4.90 14.00 -39.43
C LYS A 217 -5.95 13.15 -38.73
N ASP A 218 -6.66 12.31 -39.48
CA ASP A 218 -7.69 11.42 -38.92
C ASP A 218 -7.08 10.29 -38.08
N GLN A 219 -5.95 9.74 -38.50
CA GLN A 219 -5.22 8.74 -37.73
C GLN A 219 -4.65 9.34 -36.43
N VAL A 220 -4.07 10.54 -36.49
CA VAL A 220 -3.59 11.25 -35.29
C VAL A 220 -4.74 11.58 -34.33
N ALA A 221 -5.88 12.00 -34.84
CA ALA A 221 -7.08 12.27 -34.04
C ALA A 221 -7.60 11.00 -33.35
N LEU A 222 -7.57 9.85 -34.04
CA LEU A 222 -7.95 8.55 -33.46
C LEU A 222 -6.98 8.14 -32.35
N ILE A 223 -5.67 8.22 -32.60
CA ILE A 223 -4.63 7.91 -31.59
C ILE A 223 -4.82 8.79 -30.36
N ARG A 224 -5.01 10.11 -30.55
CA ARG A 224 -5.27 11.06 -29.45
C ARG A 224 -6.52 10.68 -28.65
N LYS A 225 -7.61 10.32 -29.32
CA LYS A 225 -8.87 9.91 -28.68
C LYS A 225 -8.71 8.66 -27.84
N VAL A 226 -7.97 7.66 -28.32
CA VAL A 226 -7.66 6.43 -27.59
C VAL A 226 -6.81 6.75 -26.36
N CYS A 227 -5.73 7.52 -26.50
CA CYS A 227 -4.87 7.93 -25.41
C CYS A 227 -5.62 8.69 -24.30
N MET A 228 -6.50 9.65 -24.70
CA MET A 228 -7.32 10.38 -23.74
C MET A 228 -8.35 9.50 -23.04
N SER A 229 -8.93 8.50 -23.72
CA SER A 229 -9.83 7.54 -23.12
C SER A 229 -9.13 6.72 -22.04
N TYR A 230 -7.90 6.27 -22.29
CA TYR A 230 -7.08 5.58 -21.28
C TYR A 230 -6.79 6.47 -20.07
N GLN A 231 -6.39 7.73 -20.30
CA GLN A 231 -6.15 8.67 -19.19
C GLN A 231 -7.38 8.93 -18.33
N LYS A 232 -8.56 9.03 -18.95
CA LYS A 232 -9.83 9.28 -18.25
C LYS A 232 -10.28 8.12 -17.38
N ASN A 233 -9.96 6.88 -17.80
CA ASN A 233 -10.42 5.66 -17.13
C ASN A 233 -9.39 5.08 -16.13
N CYS A 234 -8.21 5.69 -16.01
CA CYS A 234 -7.17 5.23 -15.08
C CYS A 234 -7.17 6.03 -13.77
N PRO A 235 -6.81 5.38 -12.64
CA PRO A 235 -6.65 6.07 -11.37
C PRO A 235 -5.64 7.22 -11.47
N VAL A 236 -5.93 8.34 -10.80
CA VAL A 236 -5.07 9.54 -10.79
C VAL A 236 -3.62 9.23 -10.39
N SER A 237 -3.42 8.24 -9.51
CA SER A 237 -2.09 7.77 -9.07
C SER A 237 -1.23 7.19 -10.19
N GLN A 238 -1.82 6.75 -11.30
CA GLN A 238 -1.11 6.14 -12.44
C GLN A 238 -0.93 7.10 -13.63
N ASN A 239 -1.44 8.31 -13.56
CA ASN A 239 -1.39 9.26 -14.68
C ASN A 239 0.02 9.56 -15.17
N LYS A 240 1.02 9.60 -14.28
CA LYS A 240 2.42 9.83 -14.68
C LYS A 240 2.97 8.67 -15.50
N LEU A 241 2.75 7.45 -15.04
CA LEU A 241 3.17 6.23 -15.75
C LEU A 241 2.50 6.12 -17.13
N ILE A 242 1.20 6.43 -17.22
CA ILE A 242 0.44 6.39 -18.47
C ILE A 242 1.00 7.41 -19.45
N ARG A 243 1.31 8.64 -19.02
CA ARG A 243 1.93 9.65 -19.90
C ARG A 243 3.31 9.21 -20.39
N GLU A 244 4.10 8.55 -19.55
CA GLU A 244 5.41 8.00 -19.95
C GLU A 244 5.26 6.88 -20.99
N LEU A 245 4.32 5.96 -20.78
CA LEU A 245 4.01 4.88 -21.72
C LEU A 245 3.48 5.42 -23.05
N GLN A 246 2.62 6.43 -23.02
CA GLN A 246 2.11 7.11 -24.23
C GLN A 246 3.24 7.77 -25.01
N ARG A 247 4.16 8.49 -24.34
CA ARG A 247 5.33 9.09 -24.99
C ARG A 247 6.25 8.04 -25.63
N LYS A 248 6.41 6.89 -24.95
CA LYS A 248 7.19 5.77 -25.48
C LYS A 248 6.53 5.16 -26.72
N ALA A 249 5.24 4.85 -26.65
CA ALA A 249 4.47 4.31 -27.77
C ALA A 249 4.45 5.26 -28.98
N ILE A 250 4.33 6.57 -28.77
CA ILE A 250 4.40 7.56 -29.85
C ILE A 250 5.77 7.56 -30.52
N ARG A 251 6.88 7.43 -29.77
CA ARG A 251 8.22 7.32 -30.36
C ARG A 251 8.37 6.06 -31.19
N GLU A 252 7.93 4.92 -30.67
CA GLU A 252 7.97 3.64 -31.40
C GLU A 252 7.15 3.67 -32.69
N LEU A 253 6.03 4.41 -32.72
CA LEU A 253 5.22 4.62 -33.93
C LEU A 253 5.89 5.54 -34.97
N VAL A 254 6.83 6.39 -34.54
CA VAL A 254 7.58 7.29 -35.44
C VAL A 254 8.84 6.61 -36.01
N GLU A 255 9.39 5.65 -35.26
CA GLU A 255 10.58 4.90 -35.64
C GLU A 255 10.28 3.65 -36.49
N ALA A 256 9.00 3.23 -36.58
CA ALA A 256 8.51 2.09 -37.36
C ALA A 256 8.16 2.51 -38.79
#